data_08256a5356c016748b54c14fd5c00e24
#
_entry.id   08256a5356c016748b54c14fd5c00e24
#
_cell.length_a   1.000
_cell.length_b   1.000
_cell.length_c   1.000
_cell.angle_alpha   90.00
_cell.angle_beta   90.00
_cell.angle_gamma   90.00
#
_symmetry.space_group_name_H-M   'P 1'
#
loop_
_entity.id
_entity.type
_entity.pdbx_description
1 polymer ?
#
loop_
_entity_poly.entity_id
_entity_poly.type
_entity_poly.pdbx_seq_one_letter_code
_entity_poly.pdbx_strand_id
1 'polypeptide(L)'
;MAQQTIEQPKLIHTKKGALSYKEKTLIMGILNVTPDSFSDGGKYDSTERALLHAAKMAEEGAHIIDIGGESTRPGASLVSADEEMSRVIPAIERITSELDVQISIDTYKASVADEAVKAGASIINDIWGAKGDPDMASVAAAHSVPIILMHNRKERNYNDLIPDMLADLMESVKIAAEAGVSDENMILDPGIGFAKSYEDNLAVMNKLEVFSGLGYPLLLATSRKRFIGRVLDLPPEERAEGTGATVCLGVQKGCDIVRVHDVKQIARMTKMMDAMLNKGGAHHG
;
A
#
# COMPACT_ATOMS: atom_id res chain seq x y z
N MET A 1 -33.85 11.56 22.66
CA MET A 1 -33.41 10.32 22.02
C MET A 1 -32.51 10.72 20.85
N ALA A 2 -31.20 10.62 20.99
CA ALA A 2 -30.26 10.87 19.91
C ALA A 2 -30.41 9.70 18.92
N GLN A 3 -30.80 9.99 17.67
CA GLN A 3 -30.70 9.03 16.58
C GLN A 3 -29.21 8.69 16.42
N GLN A 4 -28.83 7.47 16.80
CA GLN A 4 -27.57 6.88 16.35
C GLN A 4 -27.69 6.75 14.83
N THR A 5 -27.03 7.64 14.10
CA THR A 5 -26.74 7.44 12.68
C THR A 5 -25.83 6.22 12.62
N ILE A 6 -26.36 5.09 12.16
CA ILE A 6 -25.57 3.91 11.83
C ILE A 6 -24.72 4.35 10.63
N GLU A 7 -23.46 4.75 10.87
CA GLU A 7 -22.52 4.95 9.78
C GLU A 7 -22.39 3.63 9.03
N GLN A 8 -22.65 3.67 7.72
CA GLN A 8 -22.46 2.50 6.88
C GLN A 8 -20.99 2.05 6.96
N PRO A 9 -20.73 0.73 7.01
CA PRO A 9 -19.37 0.23 7.04
C PRO A 9 -18.59 0.75 5.82
N LYS A 10 -17.48 1.42 6.05
CA LYS A 10 -16.61 1.89 4.97
C LYS A 10 -15.81 0.70 4.46
N LEU A 11 -16.06 0.32 3.22
CA LEU A 11 -15.53 -0.88 2.57
C LEU A 11 -14.67 -0.51 1.37
N ILE A 12 -13.60 -1.26 1.16
CA ILE A 12 -12.89 -1.30 -0.12
C ILE A 12 -13.43 -2.50 -0.88
N HIS A 13 -14.11 -2.24 -1.99
CA HIS A 13 -14.70 -3.28 -2.82
C HIS A 13 -13.67 -3.81 -3.82
N THR A 14 -13.46 -5.12 -3.83
CA THR A 14 -12.55 -5.79 -4.74
C THR A 14 -13.26 -6.92 -5.50
N LYS A 15 -12.65 -7.46 -6.53
CA LYS A 15 -13.18 -8.64 -7.26
C LYS A 15 -13.30 -9.90 -6.37
N LYS A 16 -12.54 -9.96 -5.27
CA LYS A 16 -12.55 -11.09 -4.31
C LYS A 16 -13.36 -10.80 -3.04
N GLY A 17 -14.20 -9.75 -3.03
CA GLY A 17 -15.02 -9.37 -1.87
C GLY A 17 -14.67 -8.00 -1.32
N ALA A 18 -15.20 -7.68 -0.14
CA ALA A 18 -15.02 -6.38 0.48
C ALA A 18 -14.07 -6.45 1.69
N LEU A 19 -13.22 -5.45 1.83
CA LEU A 19 -12.33 -5.26 2.98
C LEU A 19 -12.89 -4.13 3.85
N SER A 20 -13.30 -4.44 5.08
CA SER A 20 -13.67 -3.42 6.07
C SER A 20 -12.41 -2.81 6.69
N TYR A 21 -12.23 -1.50 6.49
CA TYR A 21 -11.06 -0.78 7.01
C TYR A 21 -11.34 0.11 8.23
N LYS A 22 -12.60 0.22 8.64
CA LYS A 22 -12.97 0.95 9.87
C LYS A 22 -13.06 0.04 11.09
N GLU A 23 -13.30 -1.24 10.89
CA GLU A 23 -13.39 -2.22 11.98
C GLU A 23 -12.01 -2.68 12.47
N LYS A 24 -11.01 -2.63 11.61
CA LYS A 24 -9.62 -2.98 11.91
C LYS A 24 -8.66 -2.31 10.96
N THR A 25 -7.41 -2.16 11.38
CA THR A 25 -6.32 -1.74 10.50
C THR A 25 -5.97 -2.88 9.54
N LEU A 26 -6.01 -2.61 8.24
CA LEU A 26 -5.63 -3.59 7.22
C LEU A 26 -4.10 -3.69 7.11
N ILE A 27 -3.60 -4.92 7.03
CA ILE A 27 -2.17 -5.20 6.85
C ILE A 27 -1.94 -5.58 5.38
N MET A 28 -1.05 -4.84 4.72
CA MET A 28 -0.56 -5.12 3.37
C MET A 28 0.88 -5.61 3.47
N GLY A 29 1.11 -6.88 3.18
CA GLY A 29 2.43 -7.49 3.19
C GLY A 29 3.18 -7.27 1.88
N ILE A 30 4.45 -6.87 1.95
CA ILE A 30 5.29 -6.57 0.79
C ILE A 30 5.91 -7.86 0.25
N LEU A 31 5.67 -8.17 -1.02
CA LEU A 31 6.26 -9.30 -1.73
C LEU A 31 7.02 -8.83 -2.99
N ASN A 32 8.35 -8.72 -2.89
CA ASN A 32 9.18 -8.37 -4.03
C ASN A 32 9.58 -9.64 -4.80
N VAL A 33 9.23 -9.71 -6.09
CA VAL A 33 9.60 -10.78 -7.02
C VAL A 33 10.72 -10.34 -7.96
N THR A 34 11.76 -9.73 -7.37
CA THR A 34 12.96 -9.29 -8.10
C THR A 34 14.04 -10.39 -8.11
N PRO A 35 14.95 -10.43 -9.10
CA PRO A 35 16.02 -11.44 -9.17
C PRO A 35 16.83 -11.57 -7.88
N ASP A 36 17.14 -10.44 -7.22
CA ASP A 36 17.91 -10.42 -5.97
C ASP A 36 17.14 -11.03 -4.79
N SER A 37 15.81 -11.05 -4.85
CA SER A 37 14.97 -11.63 -3.78
C SER A 37 14.96 -13.16 -3.82
N PHE A 38 15.35 -13.77 -4.97
CA PHE A 38 15.27 -15.21 -5.21
C PHE A 38 16.48 -15.75 -5.99
N SER A 39 17.69 -15.28 -5.70
CA SER A 39 18.92 -15.39 -6.51
C SER A 39 19.42 -16.82 -6.83
N ASP A 40 18.92 -17.88 -6.19
CA ASP A 40 19.49 -19.23 -6.31
C ASP A 40 18.59 -20.25 -7.06
N GLY A 41 17.52 -19.81 -7.74
CA GLY A 41 16.59 -20.73 -8.43
C GLY A 41 16.06 -20.19 -9.76
N GLY A 42 15.70 -21.09 -10.69
CA GLY A 42 15.04 -20.72 -11.95
C GLY A 42 13.65 -20.10 -11.74
N LYS A 43 12.98 -19.67 -12.85
CA LYS A 43 11.63 -19.01 -12.78
C LYS A 43 10.58 -19.82 -12.01
N TYR A 44 10.61 -21.15 -12.10
CA TYR A 44 9.68 -22.02 -11.37
C TYR A 44 9.92 -21.95 -9.86
N ASP A 45 11.19 -21.98 -9.42
CA ASP A 45 11.55 -21.89 -8.00
C ASP A 45 11.20 -20.52 -7.40
N SER A 46 11.32 -19.43 -8.19
CA SER A 46 10.93 -18.08 -7.75
C SER A 46 9.43 -17.96 -7.51
N THR A 47 8.59 -18.57 -8.33
CA THR A 47 7.13 -18.55 -8.20
C THR A 47 6.66 -19.34 -6.98
N GLU A 48 7.23 -20.53 -6.73
CA GLU A 48 6.91 -21.33 -5.54
C GLU A 48 7.38 -20.63 -4.23
N ARG A 49 8.55 -19.99 -4.24
CA ARG A 49 9.00 -19.19 -3.10
C ARG A 49 8.09 -17.98 -2.85
N ALA A 50 7.60 -17.32 -3.91
CA ALA A 50 6.63 -16.24 -3.81
C ALA A 50 5.33 -16.74 -3.17
N LEU A 51 4.81 -17.91 -3.58
CA LEU A 51 3.63 -18.53 -2.98
C LEU A 51 3.85 -18.84 -1.49
N LEU A 52 4.96 -19.49 -1.14
CA LEU A 52 5.27 -19.83 0.26
C LEU A 52 5.39 -18.58 1.13
N HIS A 53 6.00 -17.50 0.60
CA HIS A 53 6.12 -16.26 1.33
C HIS A 53 4.75 -15.57 1.48
N ALA A 54 3.91 -15.55 0.42
CA ALA A 54 2.56 -15.03 0.49
C ALA A 54 1.69 -15.80 1.50
N ALA A 55 1.75 -17.14 1.47
CA ALA A 55 1.04 -17.99 2.43
C ALA A 55 1.45 -17.69 3.88
N LYS A 56 2.76 -17.58 4.13
CA LYS A 56 3.28 -17.21 5.44
C LYS A 56 2.76 -15.83 5.90
N MET A 57 2.80 -14.82 5.01
CA MET A 57 2.28 -13.49 5.35
C MET A 57 0.78 -13.51 5.63
N ALA A 58 -0.01 -14.29 4.88
CA ALA A 58 -1.44 -14.47 5.13
C ALA A 58 -1.70 -15.12 6.50
N GLU A 59 -0.99 -16.19 6.86
CA GLU A 59 -1.04 -16.83 8.17
C GLU A 59 -0.62 -15.89 9.32
N GLU A 60 0.33 -14.99 9.05
CA GLU A 60 0.81 -13.98 9.99
C GLU A 60 -0.15 -12.79 10.15
N GLY A 61 -1.21 -12.71 9.34
CA GLY A 61 -2.28 -11.72 9.44
C GLY A 61 -2.30 -10.65 8.35
N ALA A 62 -1.62 -10.85 7.21
CA ALA A 62 -1.78 -9.99 6.05
C ALA A 62 -3.18 -10.15 5.42
N HIS A 63 -3.83 -9.04 5.14
CA HIS A 63 -5.12 -8.98 4.42
C HIS A 63 -4.93 -8.81 2.93
N ILE A 64 -3.80 -8.19 2.55
CA ILE A 64 -3.42 -7.88 1.18
C ILE A 64 -1.95 -8.29 1.01
N ILE A 65 -1.62 -8.92 -0.10
CA ILE A 65 -0.23 -9.16 -0.53
C ILE A 65 0.07 -8.22 -1.69
N ASP A 66 1.06 -7.36 -1.52
CA ASP A 66 1.45 -6.35 -2.50
C ASP A 66 2.68 -6.84 -3.27
N ILE A 67 2.47 -7.17 -4.54
CA ILE A 67 3.46 -7.82 -5.42
C ILE A 67 4.14 -6.78 -6.29
N GLY A 68 5.47 -6.68 -6.21
CA GLY A 68 6.27 -5.78 -7.03
C GLY A 68 7.37 -6.51 -7.80
N GLY A 69 7.48 -6.25 -9.10
CA GLY A 69 8.51 -6.82 -10.00
C GLY A 69 9.72 -5.92 -10.24
N GLU A 70 9.61 -4.65 -9.84
CA GLU A 70 10.65 -3.64 -9.95
C GLU A 70 10.96 -3.03 -8.58
N SER A 71 12.23 -2.78 -8.30
CA SER A 71 12.61 -2.08 -7.09
C SER A 71 12.40 -0.57 -7.27
N THR A 72 11.53 0.01 -6.47
CA THR A 72 11.28 1.47 -6.44
C THR A 72 12.27 2.25 -5.56
N ARG A 73 13.36 1.58 -5.09
CA ARG A 73 14.40 2.24 -4.28
C ARG A 73 15.21 3.21 -5.13
N PRO A 74 15.63 4.37 -4.58
CA PRO A 74 16.50 5.29 -5.30
C PRO A 74 17.78 4.59 -5.81
N GLY A 75 18.07 4.70 -7.13
CA GLY A 75 19.23 4.09 -7.77
C GLY A 75 19.00 2.66 -8.29
N ALA A 76 17.81 2.09 -8.17
CA ALA A 76 17.47 0.83 -8.82
C ALA A 76 17.44 0.99 -10.35
N SER A 77 17.82 -0.06 -11.07
CA SER A 77 17.73 -0.09 -12.52
C SER A 77 16.27 -0.15 -12.97
N LEU A 78 15.92 0.64 -13.97
CA LEU A 78 14.60 0.58 -14.60
C LEU A 78 14.41 -0.77 -15.28
N VAL A 79 13.22 -1.34 -15.13
CA VAL A 79 12.82 -2.62 -15.72
C VAL A 79 11.78 -2.36 -16.82
N SER A 80 11.89 -3.04 -17.96
CA SER A 80 10.88 -2.93 -19.01
C SER A 80 9.55 -3.53 -18.53
N ALA A 81 8.42 -3.12 -19.16
CA ALA A 81 7.11 -3.68 -18.85
C ALA A 81 7.08 -5.20 -19.05
N ASP A 82 7.66 -5.69 -20.17
CA ASP A 82 7.70 -7.12 -20.47
C ASP A 82 8.50 -7.91 -19.43
N GLU A 83 9.62 -7.37 -18.97
CA GLU A 83 10.41 -8.00 -17.93
C GLU A 83 9.67 -8.00 -16.60
N GLU A 84 9.04 -6.88 -16.21
CA GLU A 84 8.23 -6.80 -14.99
C GLU A 84 7.06 -7.79 -15.06
N MET A 85 6.29 -7.83 -16.16
CA MET A 85 5.23 -8.82 -16.36
C MET A 85 5.74 -10.25 -16.22
N SER A 86 6.90 -10.55 -16.82
CA SER A 86 7.49 -11.91 -16.74
C SER A 86 7.81 -12.37 -15.32
N ARG A 87 7.96 -11.43 -14.38
CA ARG A 87 8.21 -11.70 -12.96
C ARG A 87 6.91 -11.79 -12.17
N VAL A 88 5.99 -10.81 -12.34
CA VAL A 88 4.82 -10.67 -11.47
C VAL A 88 3.65 -11.56 -11.90
N ILE A 89 3.39 -11.74 -13.19
CA ILE A 89 2.21 -12.46 -13.66
C ILE A 89 2.19 -13.91 -13.19
N PRO A 90 3.26 -14.72 -13.35
CA PRO A 90 3.26 -16.11 -12.86
C PRO A 90 3.07 -16.21 -11.34
N ALA A 91 3.62 -15.24 -10.58
CA ALA A 91 3.46 -15.20 -9.12
C ALA A 91 2.01 -14.88 -8.72
N ILE A 92 1.38 -13.90 -9.39
CA ILE A 92 -0.02 -13.53 -9.15
C ILE A 92 -0.94 -14.72 -9.44
N GLU A 93 -0.82 -15.34 -10.62
CA GLU A 93 -1.63 -16.50 -11.00
C GLU A 93 -1.48 -17.66 -10.00
N ARG A 94 -0.25 -17.97 -9.60
CA ARG A 94 0.04 -19.05 -8.68
C ARG A 94 -0.53 -18.76 -7.27
N ILE A 95 -0.35 -17.56 -6.75
CA ILE A 95 -0.87 -17.17 -5.43
C ILE A 95 -2.41 -17.14 -5.47
N THR A 96 -3.01 -16.57 -6.53
CA THR A 96 -4.46 -16.48 -6.66
C THR A 96 -5.15 -17.85 -6.73
N SER A 97 -4.49 -18.86 -7.31
CA SER A 97 -5.04 -20.22 -7.42
C SER A 97 -5.03 -20.98 -6.10
N GLU A 98 -4.15 -20.63 -5.17
CA GLU A 98 -3.92 -21.40 -3.92
C GLU A 98 -4.38 -20.67 -2.66
N LEU A 99 -4.41 -19.34 -2.66
CA LEU A 99 -4.67 -18.55 -1.45
C LEU A 99 -5.91 -17.65 -1.64
N ASP A 100 -6.75 -17.62 -0.60
CA ASP A 100 -7.84 -16.67 -0.48
C ASP A 100 -7.36 -15.39 0.22
N VAL A 101 -6.55 -14.60 -0.50
CA VAL A 101 -6.02 -13.32 -0.02
C VAL A 101 -6.14 -12.27 -1.13
N GLN A 102 -6.32 -10.99 -0.77
CA GLN A 102 -6.33 -9.91 -1.76
C GLN A 102 -4.92 -9.71 -2.31
N ILE A 103 -4.80 -9.49 -3.61
CA ILE A 103 -3.52 -9.21 -4.26
C ILE A 103 -3.53 -7.78 -4.79
N SER A 104 -2.50 -7.02 -4.43
CA SER A 104 -2.17 -5.73 -5.00
C SER A 104 -0.97 -5.87 -5.94
N ILE A 105 -0.97 -5.13 -7.04
CA ILE A 105 0.18 -4.97 -7.93
C ILE A 105 0.85 -3.62 -7.70
N ASP A 106 2.13 -3.63 -7.24
CA ASP A 106 2.97 -2.44 -7.07
C ASP A 106 3.67 -2.13 -8.40
N THR A 107 3.05 -1.27 -9.18
CA THR A 107 3.57 -0.83 -10.49
C THR A 107 3.07 0.57 -10.85
N TYR A 108 3.88 1.30 -11.62
CA TYR A 108 3.51 2.58 -12.21
C TYR A 108 3.30 2.49 -13.74
N LYS A 109 3.29 1.28 -14.29
CA LYS A 109 3.10 1.01 -15.73
C LYS A 109 1.70 0.46 -15.96
N ALA A 110 0.88 1.17 -16.72
CA ALA A 110 -0.51 0.80 -16.99
C ALA A 110 -0.64 -0.59 -17.66
N SER A 111 0.27 -0.92 -18.57
CA SER A 111 0.29 -2.23 -19.24
C SER A 111 0.55 -3.39 -18.28
N VAL A 112 1.43 -3.20 -17.29
CA VAL A 112 1.69 -4.19 -16.23
C VAL A 112 0.49 -4.33 -15.32
N ALA A 113 -0.14 -3.20 -14.92
CA ALA A 113 -1.33 -3.20 -14.09
C ALA A 113 -2.50 -3.93 -14.76
N ASP A 114 -2.72 -3.71 -16.07
CA ASP A 114 -3.77 -4.34 -16.85
C ASP A 114 -3.61 -5.88 -16.88
N GLU A 115 -2.42 -6.37 -17.19
CA GLU A 115 -2.15 -7.82 -17.22
C GLU A 115 -2.17 -8.43 -15.81
N ALA A 116 -1.68 -7.71 -14.79
CA ALA A 116 -1.74 -8.18 -13.41
C ALA A 116 -3.18 -8.33 -12.89
N VAL A 117 -4.08 -7.39 -13.24
CA VAL A 117 -5.50 -7.50 -12.87
C VAL A 117 -6.20 -8.63 -13.62
N LYS A 118 -5.85 -8.89 -14.88
CA LYS A 118 -6.32 -10.07 -15.63
C LYS A 118 -5.85 -11.38 -15.01
N ALA A 119 -4.61 -11.40 -14.49
CA ALA A 119 -4.02 -12.55 -13.79
C ALA A 119 -4.60 -12.79 -12.39
N GLY A 120 -5.35 -11.83 -11.82
CA GLY A 120 -6.05 -11.98 -10.53
C GLY A 120 -5.68 -10.97 -9.46
N ALA A 121 -4.87 -9.95 -9.76
CA ALA A 121 -4.72 -8.82 -8.87
C ALA A 121 -6.05 -8.08 -8.71
N SER A 122 -6.35 -7.64 -7.50
CA SER A 122 -7.60 -7.01 -7.13
C SER A 122 -7.47 -5.55 -6.71
N ILE A 123 -6.24 -5.04 -6.61
CA ILE A 123 -5.89 -3.66 -6.23
C ILE A 123 -4.68 -3.23 -7.08
N ILE A 124 -4.63 -1.97 -7.49
CA ILE A 124 -3.45 -1.36 -8.12
C ILE A 124 -2.80 -0.43 -7.10
N ASN A 125 -1.47 -0.53 -6.93
CA ASN A 125 -0.69 0.36 -6.08
C ASN A 125 0.30 1.15 -6.96
N ASP A 126 -0.04 2.43 -7.20
CA ASP A 126 0.74 3.30 -8.08
C ASP A 126 1.48 4.39 -7.30
N ILE A 127 2.82 4.27 -7.28
CA ILE A 127 3.72 5.21 -6.61
C ILE A 127 3.78 6.60 -7.25
N TRP A 128 3.13 6.83 -8.38
CA TRP A 128 3.03 8.13 -9.06
C TRP A 128 1.63 8.74 -9.00
N GLY A 129 0.65 8.05 -8.39
CA GLY A 129 -0.69 8.57 -8.20
C GLY A 129 -1.39 8.91 -9.51
N ALA A 130 -1.35 8.01 -10.48
CA ALA A 130 -1.90 8.14 -11.83
C ALA A 130 -1.29 9.29 -12.68
N LYS A 131 -0.12 9.82 -12.27
CA LYS A 131 0.59 10.90 -12.99
C LYS A 131 1.81 10.40 -13.76
N GLY A 132 2.26 9.16 -13.51
CA GLY A 132 3.42 8.56 -14.17
C GLY A 132 3.11 8.00 -15.56
N ASP A 133 2.01 7.28 -15.67
CA ASP A 133 1.48 6.71 -16.90
C ASP A 133 0.04 7.21 -17.10
N PRO A 134 -0.27 7.90 -18.22
CA PRO A 134 -1.58 8.51 -18.44
C PRO A 134 -2.73 7.49 -18.54
N ASP A 135 -2.43 6.22 -18.85
CA ASP A 135 -3.43 5.16 -19.00
C ASP A 135 -3.74 4.46 -17.68
N MET A 136 -2.97 4.69 -16.61
CA MET A 136 -3.10 3.96 -15.33
C MET A 136 -4.51 4.08 -14.73
N ALA A 137 -5.05 5.30 -14.66
CA ALA A 137 -6.39 5.53 -14.12
C ALA A 137 -7.47 4.86 -14.97
N SER A 138 -7.32 4.86 -16.30
CA SER A 138 -8.25 4.21 -17.23
C SER A 138 -8.25 2.68 -17.05
N VAL A 139 -7.10 2.07 -16.77
CA VAL A 139 -7.00 0.64 -16.43
C VAL A 139 -7.76 0.34 -15.13
N ALA A 140 -7.57 1.12 -14.07
CA ALA A 140 -8.28 0.93 -12.82
C ALA A 140 -9.82 1.04 -13.01
N ALA A 141 -10.28 2.03 -13.78
CA ALA A 141 -11.69 2.24 -14.10
C ALA A 141 -12.27 1.08 -14.92
N ALA A 142 -11.58 0.68 -16.00
CA ALA A 142 -12.03 -0.39 -16.90
C ALA A 142 -12.22 -1.73 -16.18
N HIS A 143 -11.34 -2.02 -15.22
CA HIS A 143 -11.43 -3.23 -14.40
C HIS A 143 -12.29 -3.08 -13.15
N SER A 144 -12.73 -1.86 -12.81
CA SER A 144 -13.48 -1.53 -11.58
C SER A 144 -12.74 -2.02 -10.32
N VAL A 145 -11.42 -1.83 -10.26
CA VAL A 145 -10.57 -2.20 -9.12
C VAL A 145 -10.10 -0.97 -8.35
N PRO A 146 -9.91 -1.07 -7.02
CA PRO A 146 -9.31 -0.01 -6.24
C PRO A 146 -7.90 0.36 -6.72
N ILE A 147 -7.60 1.66 -6.65
CA ILE A 147 -6.27 2.21 -6.94
C ILE A 147 -5.73 2.98 -5.74
N ILE A 148 -4.49 2.69 -5.36
CA ILE A 148 -3.74 3.45 -4.37
C ILE A 148 -2.99 4.56 -5.11
N LEU A 149 -3.30 5.79 -4.76
CA LEU A 149 -2.74 7.00 -5.33
C LEU A 149 -1.70 7.56 -4.35
N MET A 150 -0.40 7.30 -4.63
CA MET A 150 0.65 7.77 -3.75
C MET A 150 1.14 9.16 -4.17
N HIS A 151 1.38 10.01 -3.17
CA HIS A 151 2.05 11.29 -3.37
C HIS A 151 3.52 11.08 -3.70
N ASN A 152 3.93 11.55 -4.88
CA ASN A 152 5.31 11.59 -5.34
C ASN A 152 5.55 12.83 -6.22
N ARG A 153 6.80 13.29 -6.29
CA ARG A 153 7.29 14.33 -7.21
C ARG A 153 8.63 13.90 -7.82
N LYS A 154 8.93 14.39 -9.02
CA LYS A 154 10.26 14.20 -9.63
C LYS A 154 11.34 14.93 -8.86
N GLU A 155 11.00 16.11 -8.34
CA GLU A 155 11.89 16.99 -7.58
C GLU A 155 11.25 17.38 -6.26
N ARG A 156 12.08 17.59 -5.23
CA ARG A 156 11.65 18.09 -3.93
C ARG A 156 11.54 19.63 -3.94
N ASN A 157 10.49 20.15 -4.51
CA ASN A 157 10.25 21.58 -4.68
C ASN A 157 8.91 21.99 -4.06
N TYR A 158 8.82 22.04 -2.73
CA TYR A 158 7.64 22.48 -2.00
C TYR A 158 7.74 23.97 -1.65
N ASN A 159 6.62 24.71 -1.81
CA ASN A 159 6.45 26.04 -1.22
C ASN A 159 6.04 25.90 0.25
N ASP A 160 5.03 25.08 0.51
CA ASP A 160 4.62 24.64 1.84
C ASP A 160 4.31 23.14 1.77
N LEU A 161 5.07 22.33 2.51
CA LEU A 161 5.09 20.87 2.36
C LEU A 161 3.69 20.25 2.43
N ILE A 162 2.94 20.49 3.48
CA ILE A 162 1.65 19.81 3.72
C ILE A 162 0.57 20.29 2.75
N PRO A 163 0.31 21.60 2.58
CA PRO A 163 -0.63 22.09 1.58
C PRO A 163 -0.32 21.64 0.16
N ASP A 164 0.94 21.66 -0.25
CA ASP A 164 1.36 21.23 -1.59
C ASP A 164 1.09 19.72 -1.78
N MET A 165 1.40 18.90 -0.78
CA MET A 165 1.11 17.46 -0.82
C MET A 165 -0.39 17.15 -0.90
N LEU A 166 -1.21 17.90 -0.18
CA LEU A 166 -2.68 17.74 -0.26
C LEU A 166 -3.19 18.12 -1.65
N ALA A 167 -2.70 19.22 -2.23
CA ALA A 167 -3.05 19.65 -3.58
C ALA A 167 -2.66 18.58 -4.62
N ASP A 168 -1.45 18.01 -4.51
CA ASP A 168 -0.96 16.95 -5.42
C ASP A 168 -1.79 15.67 -5.32
N LEU A 169 -2.23 15.27 -4.11
CA LEU A 169 -3.09 14.11 -3.91
C LEU A 169 -4.49 14.36 -4.48
N MET A 170 -5.06 15.55 -4.29
CA MET A 170 -6.35 15.90 -4.86
C MET A 170 -6.30 16.02 -6.39
N GLU A 171 -5.16 16.39 -6.97
CA GLU A 171 -4.93 16.28 -8.43
C GLU A 171 -4.98 14.81 -8.88
N SER A 172 -4.33 13.88 -8.17
CA SER A 172 -4.39 12.45 -8.45
C SER A 172 -5.82 11.90 -8.36
N VAL A 173 -6.58 12.31 -7.33
CA VAL A 173 -8.01 11.98 -7.18
C VAL A 173 -8.82 12.48 -8.38
N LYS A 174 -8.59 13.73 -8.80
CA LYS A 174 -9.26 14.31 -9.96
C LYS A 174 -8.97 13.52 -11.24
N ILE A 175 -7.70 13.18 -11.50
CA ILE A 175 -7.30 12.37 -12.67
C ILE A 175 -8.02 11.01 -12.64
N ALA A 176 -8.05 10.34 -11.50
CA ALA A 176 -8.72 9.05 -11.36
C ALA A 176 -10.25 9.16 -11.57
N ALA A 177 -10.89 10.18 -11.00
CA ALA A 177 -12.33 10.43 -11.16
C ALA A 177 -12.69 10.76 -12.63
N GLU A 178 -11.90 11.59 -13.30
CA GLU A 178 -12.10 11.93 -14.73
C GLU A 178 -11.93 10.71 -15.64
N ALA A 179 -11.11 9.73 -15.26
CA ALA A 179 -10.97 8.45 -15.95
C ALA A 179 -12.11 7.46 -15.64
N GLY A 180 -13.00 7.76 -14.67
CA GLY A 180 -14.14 6.92 -14.31
C GLY A 180 -13.93 6.02 -13.10
N VAL A 181 -12.85 6.20 -12.32
CA VAL A 181 -12.69 5.50 -11.04
C VAL A 181 -13.67 6.08 -10.01
N SER A 182 -14.45 5.23 -9.35
CA SER A 182 -15.38 5.69 -8.29
C SER A 182 -14.61 6.10 -7.03
N ASP A 183 -15.16 7.06 -6.27
CA ASP A 183 -14.53 7.57 -5.03
C ASP A 183 -14.22 6.45 -4.03
N GLU A 184 -15.11 5.46 -3.92
CA GLU A 184 -14.93 4.30 -3.03
C GLU A 184 -13.77 3.37 -3.42
N ASN A 185 -13.29 3.49 -4.66
CA ASN A 185 -12.16 2.73 -5.20
C ASN A 185 -10.83 3.51 -5.15
N MET A 186 -10.79 4.66 -4.50
CA MET A 186 -9.56 5.45 -4.34
C MET A 186 -9.02 5.32 -2.91
N ILE A 187 -7.73 5.06 -2.81
CA ILE A 187 -6.97 4.96 -1.56
C ILE A 187 -5.81 5.93 -1.68
N LEU A 188 -5.53 6.72 -0.64
CA LEU A 188 -4.45 7.69 -0.66
C LEU A 188 -3.24 7.20 0.14
N ASP A 189 -2.02 7.53 -0.32
CA ASP A 189 -0.77 7.31 0.40
C ASP A 189 0.06 8.62 0.39
N PRO A 190 0.46 9.16 1.54
CA PRO A 190 1.26 10.38 1.63
C PRO A 190 2.70 10.21 1.10
N GLY A 191 3.11 9.00 0.71
CA GLY A 191 4.39 8.74 0.06
C GLY A 191 5.60 9.02 0.95
N ILE A 192 5.58 8.53 2.19
CA ILE A 192 6.74 8.64 3.09
C ILE A 192 8.00 8.06 2.42
N GLY A 193 9.08 8.84 2.40
CA GLY A 193 10.36 8.43 1.78
C GLY A 193 10.52 8.76 0.30
N PHE A 194 9.47 9.30 -0.36
CA PHE A 194 9.50 9.72 -1.76
C PHE A 194 9.47 11.24 -1.88
N ALA A 195 10.39 11.82 -2.65
CA ALA A 195 10.53 13.27 -2.84
C ALA A 195 10.51 14.10 -1.53
N LYS A 196 10.99 13.54 -0.44
CA LYS A 196 10.98 14.15 0.90
C LYS A 196 12.34 14.05 1.57
N SER A 197 12.76 15.10 2.28
CA SER A 197 13.92 15.06 3.16
C SER A 197 13.63 14.22 4.41
N TYR A 198 14.62 14.06 5.25
CA TYR A 198 14.44 13.45 6.55
C TYR A 198 13.43 14.23 7.40
N GLU A 199 13.61 15.55 7.45
CA GLU A 199 12.77 16.48 8.20
C GLU A 199 11.32 16.50 7.66
N ASP A 200 11.16 16.50 6.32
CA ASP A 200 9.85 16.41 5.68
C ASP A 200 9.11 15.12 6.06
N ASN A 201 9.81 13.97 6.09
CA ASN A 201 9.18 12.72 6.50
C ASN A 201 8.67 12.77 7.94
N LEU A 202 9.43 13.35 8.86
CA LEU A 202 8.99 13.52 10.25
C LEU A 202 7.83 14.52 10.36
N ALA A 203 7.86 15.60 9.59
CA ALA A 203 6.77 16.58 9.53
C ALA A 203 5.46 15.94 9.01
N VAL A 204 5.53 15.15 7.93
CA VAL A 204 4.37 14.43 7.39
C VAL A 204 3.84 13.41 8.40
N MET A 205 4.71 12.61 9.03
CA MET A 205 4.30 11.67 10.08
C MET A 205 3.57 12.36 11.24
N ASN A 206 4.02 13.58 11.59
CA ASN A 206 3.39 14.36 12.65
C ASN A 206 2.04 14.98 12.24
N LYS A 207 1.69 14.98 10.97
CA LYS A 207 0.50 15.61 10.38
C LYS A 207 -0.39 14.63 9.60
N LEU A 208 -0.28 13.31 9.85
CA LEU A 208 -1.05 12.29 9.12
C LEU A 208 -2.57 12.48 9.23
N GLU A 209 -3.06 13.05 10.35
CA GLU A 209 -4.47 13.37 10.56
C GLU A 209 -5.04 14.31 9.50
N VAL A 210 -4.21 15.16 8.88
CA VAL A 210 -4.66 16.07 7.82
C VAL A 210 -4.96 15.30 6.54
N PHE A 211 -4.19 14.25 6.25
CA PHE A 211 -4.40 13.39 5.08
C PHE A 211 -5.61 12.46 5.28
N SER A 212 -5.78 11.89 6.48
CA SER A 212 -6.97 11.08 6.80
C SER A 212 -8.26 11.89 6.75
N GLY A 213 -8.17 13.20 6.97
CA GLY A 213 -9.27 14.16 6.85
C GLY A 213 -9.77 14.40 5.43
N LEU A 214 -9.07 13.92 4.38
CA LEU A 214 -9.52 14.03 2.99
C LEU A 214 -10.72 13.11 2.66
N GLY A 215 -11.08 12.17 3.56
CA GLY A 215 -12.27 11.33 3.42
C GLY A 215 -12.05 10.01 2.67
N TYR A 216 -10.85 9.77 2.17
CA TYR A 216 -10.43 8.51 1.53
C TYR A 216 -9.72 7.59 2.52
N PRO A 217 -9.72 6.25 2.33
CA PRO A 217 -8.86 5.36 3.08
C PRO A 217 -7.40 5.79 2.95
N LEU A 218 -6.66 5.82 4.07
CA LEU A 218 -5.26 6.25 4.08
C LEU A 218 -4.33 5.05 4.29
N LEU A 219 -3.44 4.83 3.33
CA LEU A 219 -2.35 3.86 3.42
C LEU A 219 -1.09 4.52 3.96
N LEU A 220 -0.39 3.84 4.86
CA LEU A 220 0.90 4.24 5.39
C LEU A 220 1.97 3.19 5.10
N ALA A 221 3.00 3.57 4.34
CA ALA A 221 4.14 2.74 4.00
C ALA A 221 5.43 3.31 4.60
N THR A 222 5.79 2.91 5.81
CA THR A 222 7.02 3.36 6.51
C THR A 222 8.06 2.27 6.68
N SER A 223 7.69 1.02 6.36
CA SER A 223 8.46 -0.17 6.70
C SER A 223 9.91 -0.11 6.26
N ARG A 224 10.81 -0.19 7.24
CA ARG A 224 12.28 -0.23 7.09
C ARG A 224 12.88 0.98 6.37
N LYS A 225 12.13 2.10 6.22
CA LYS A 225 12.56 3.28 5.46
C LYS A 225 13.74 4.01 6.09
N ARG A 226 14.48 4.75 5.25
CA ARG A 226 15.78 5.37 5.61
C ARG A 226 15.68 6.35 6.78
N PHE A 227 14.56 7.07 6.94
CA PHE A 227 14.38 8.01 8.05
C PHE A 227 14.38 7.30 9.41
N ILE A 228 13.81 6.06 9.49
CA ILE A 228 13.89 5.23 10.71
C ILE A 228 15.35 4.84 10.98
N GLY A 229 16.05 4.39 9.94
CA GLY A 229 17.47 4.04 10.08
C GLY A 229 18.35 5.21 10.50
N ARG A 230 18.01 6.45 10.08
CA ARG A 230 18.73 7.66 10.51
C ARG A 230 18.51 7.99 12.00
N VAL A 231 17.34 7.67 12.53
CA VAL A 231 17.03 7.88 13.96
C VAL A 231 17.68 6.82 14.84
N LEU A 232 17.61 5.55 14.40
CA LEU A 232 18.01 4.41 15.24
C LEU A 232 19.47 3.98 15.01
N ASP A 233 20.11 4.46 13.93
CA ASP A 233 21.43 4.02 13.46
C ASP A 233 21.48 2.50 13.21
N LEU A 234 20.43 1.95 12.56
CA LEU A 234 20.26 0.53 12.33
C LEU A 234 20.16 0.20 10.83
N PRO A 235 20.65 -0.99 10.39
CA PRO A 235 20.43 -1.49 9.05
C PRO A 235 18.95 -1.85 8.81
N PRO A 236 18.47 -1.94 7.54
CA PRO A 236 17.05 -2.13 7.21
C PRO A 236 16.38 -3.33 7.89
N GLU A 237 17.08 -4.43 8.04
CA GLU A 237 16.58 -5.68 8.64
C GLU A 237 16.32 -5.58 10.15
N GLU A 238 16.93 -4.61 10.82
CA GLU A 238 16.80 -4.37 12.26
C GLU A 238 15.86 -3.19 12.60
N ARG A 239 15.02 -2.72 11.65
CA ARG A 239 14.12 -1.57 11.84
C ARG A 239 12.68 -1.94 12.17
N ALA A 240 12.41 -3.16 12.61
CA ALA A 240 11.05 -3.63 12.87
C ALA A 240 10.35 -2.82 13.98
N GLU A 241 11.05 -2.53 15.09
CA GLU A 241 10.50 -1.76 16.21
C GLU A 241 10.25 -0.30 15.80
N GLY A 242 11.19 0.32 15.06
CA GLY A 242 11.00 1.66 14.52
C GLY A 242 9.85 1.74 13.51
N THR A 243 9.69 0.70 12.68
CA THR A 243 8.51 0.55 11.81
C THR A 243 7.24 0.47 12.66
N GLY A 244 7.23 -0.36 13.70
CA GLY A 244 6.10 -0.50 14.61
C GLY A 244 5.70 0.81 15.28
N ALA A 245 6.66 1.59 15.77
CA ALA A 245 6.40 2.90 16.36
C ALA A 245 5.73 3.86 15.36
N THR A 246 6.22 3.91 14.10
CA THR A 246 5.61 4.74 13.06
C THR A 246 4.22 4.26 12.65
N VAL A 247 3.99 2.95 12.62
CA VAL A 247 2.68 2.34 12.35
C VAL A 247 1.68 2.67 13.47
N CYS A 248 2.07 2.50 14.74
CA CYS A 248 1.19 2.83 15.87
C CYS A 248 0.77 4.31 15.84
N LEU A 249 1.71 5.22 15.58
CA LEU A 249 1.40 6.63 15.39
C LEU A 249 0.43 6.85 14.21
N GLY A 250 0.67 6.17 13.09
CA GLY A 250 -0.19 6.26 11.91
C GLY A 250 -1.62 5.81 12.18
N VAL A 251 -1.80 4.66 12.82
CA VAL A 251 -3.11 4.13 13.20
C VAL A 251 -3.85 5.09 14.13
N GLN A 252 -3.14 5.66 15.12
CA GLN A 252 -3.70 6.68 16.01
C GLN A 252 -4.15 7.94 15.26
N LYS A 253 -3.45 8.30 14.18
CA LYS A 253 -3.75 9.46 13.33
C LYS A 253 -4.69 9.16 12.17
N GLY A 254 -5.32 7.99 12.14
CA GLY A 254 -6.38 7.63 11.21
C GLY A 254 -5.91 6.93 9.94
N CYS A 255 -4.71 6.36 9.90
CA CYS A 255 -4.33 5.44 8.83
C CYS A 255 -5.14 4.15 8.93
N ASP A 256 -5.64 3.69 7.79
CA ASP A 256 -6.55 2.54 7.66
C ASP A 256 -5.81 1.29 7.18
N ILE A 257 -4.73 1.46 6.40
CA ILE A 257 -3.94 0.39 5.80
C ILE A 257 -2.46 0.64 6.13
N VAL A 258 -1.71 -0.40 6.47
CA VAL A 258 -0.26 -0.31 6.70
C VAL A 258 0.47 -1.31 5.81
N ARG A 259 1.45 -0.83 5.03
CA ARG A 259 2.24 -1.62 4.09
C ARG A 259 3.60 -1.95 4.69
N VAL A 260 3.86 -3.24 4.93
CA VAL A 260 4.97 -3.68 5.79
C VAL A 260 5.66 -4.96 5.30
N HIS A 261 6.97 -5.11 5.65
CA HIS A 261 7.72 -6.36 5.49
C HIS A 261 7.49 -7.32 6.67
N ASP A 262 7.42 -6.79 7.90
CA ASP A 262 7.40 -7.56 9.15
C ASP A 262 5.96 -7.82 9.61
N VAL A 263 5.19 -8.57 8.80
CA VAL A 263 3.74 -8.76 8.97
C VAL A 263 3.38 -9.23 10.37
N LYS A 264 4.03 -10.28 10.88
CA LYS A 264 3.71 -10.88 12.18
C LYS A 264 3.77 -9.90 13.35
N GLN A 265 4.84 -9.12 13.41
CA GLN A 265 5.05 -8.14 14.48
C GLN A 265 4.03 -7.00 14.37
N ILE A 266 3.87 -6.48 13.16
CA ILE A 266 2.99 -5.33 12.91
C ILE A 266 1.51 -5.71 13.09
N ALA A 267 1.07 -6.89 12.66
CA ALA A 267 -0.29 -7.38 12.88
C ALA A 267 -0.66 -7.45 14.38
N ARG A 268 0.29 -7.81 15.24
CA ARG A 268 0.08 -7.82 16.70
C ARG A 268 -0.01 -6.40 17.27
N MET A 269 0.84 -5.48 16.77
CA MET A 269 0.84 -4.08 17.20
C MET A 269 -0.45 -3.37 16.77
N THR A 270 -0.88 -3.54 15.53
CA THR A 270 -2.12 -2.93 15.01
C THR A 270 -3.35 -3.50 15.72
N LYS A 271 -3.40 -4.81 15.99
CA LYS A 271 -4.49 -5.41 16.77
C LYS A 271 -4.62 -4.79 18.15
N MET A 272 -3.48 -4.49 18.81
CA MET A 272 -3.50 -3.81 20.10
C MET A 272 -3.94 -2.36 19.98
N MET A 273 -3.47 -1.65 18.93
CA MET A 273 -3.90 -0.28 18.65
C MET A 273 -5.41 -0.20 18.36
N ASP A 274 -5.94 -1.09 17.52
CA ASP A 274 -7.36 -1.16 17.18
C ASP A 274 -8.22 -1.38 18.43
N ALA A 275 -7.80 -2.29 19.33
CA ALA A 275 -8.47 -2.52 20.62
C ALA A 275 -8.47 -1.27 21.52
N MET A 276 -7.32 -0.57 21.64
CA MET A 276 -7.23 0.67 22.43
C MET A 276 -8.07 1.82 21.85
N LEU A 277 -8.22 1.85 20.52
CA LEU A 277 -8.99 2.89 19.81
C LEU A 277 -10.47 2.51 19.60
N ASN A 278 -10.93 1.35 20.13
CA ASN A 278 -12.28 0.81 19.95
C ASN A 278 -12.72 0.69 18.48
N LYS A 279 -11.79 0.39 17.56
CA LYS A 279 -12.16 0.07 16.19
C LYS A 279 -13.06 -1.17 16.18
N GLY A 280 -14.13 -1.14 15.38
CA GLY A 280 -15.09 -2.24 15.28
C GLY A 280 -16.15 -2.31 16.38
N GLY A 281 -16.16 -1.42 17.36
CA GLY A 281 -17.24 -1.30 18.37
C GLY A 281 -17.42 -2.52 19.27
N ALA A 282 -16.50 -3.47 19.27
CA ALA A 282 -16.59 -4.65 20.11
C ALA A 282 -16.14 -4.32 21.54
N HIS A 283 -17.09 -3.96 22.39
CA HIS A 283 -16.92 -4.10 23.81
C HIS A 283 -16.82 -5.61 24.14
N HIS A 284 -15.64 -6.11 24.29
CA HIS A 284 -15.43 -7.36 25.03
C HIS A 284 -15.41 -6.99 26.51
N GLY A 285 -16.60 -7.07 27.14
CA GLY A 285 -16.74 -7.09 28.59
C GLY A 285 -16.28 -8.43 29.12
#